data_dc17ff449c11716ea48363534c43aae0
#
_entry.id   dc17ff449c11716ea48363534c43aae0
#
_cell.length_a   1.000
_cell.length_b   1.000
_cell.length_c   1.000
_cell.angle_alpha   90.00
_cell.angle_beta   90.00
_cell.angle_gamma   90.00
#
_symmetry.space_group_name_H-M   'P 1'
#
loop_
_entity.id
_entity.type
_entity.pdbx_description
1 polymer ?
#
loop_
_entity_poly.entity_id
_entity_poly.type
_entity_poly.pdbx_seq_one_letter_code
_entity_poly.pdbx_strand_id
1 'polypeptide(L)'
;MWPLPGVQPALISACAYVDSQGMDEITILQAEVLKMLASPRRLEILHVLARGPIEVGRLAEVIGVTQPNVSQHLAVLRTAGIVEAERDGREVRYRLADPDVMTACGIMRGVLERRLRRLADLSTAANVTTESAAIRQPAPTSAMTPTR
;
A
#
# COMPACT_ATOMS: atom_id res chain seq x y z
N MET A 1 -0.35 -26.11 -9.80
CA MET A 1 1.01 -26.18 -10.31
C MET A 1 1.59 -24.77 -10.38
N TRP A 2 2.40 -24.39 -9.39
CA TRP A 2 3.04 -23.09 -9.23
C TRP A 2 4.54 -23.34 -9.12
N PRO A 3 5.37 -22.72 -9.95
CA PRO A 3 6.30 -21.73 -9.45
C PRO A 3 6.41 -20.51 -10.36
N LEU A 4 6.41 -19.31 -9.75
CA LEU A 4 6.75 -18.07 -10.44
C LEU A 4 8.25 -18.05 -10.74
N PRO A 5 8.70 -17.73 -11.97
CA PRO A 5 10.12 -17.56 -12.28
C PRO A 5 10.67 -16.32 -11.56
N GLY A 6 11.76 -16.49 -10.81
CA GLY A 6 12.46 -15.39 -10.13
C GLY A 6 12.43 -15.40 -8.60
N VAL A 7 11.73 -16.34 -7.96
CA VAL A 7 11.74 -16.47 -6.49
C VAL A 7 12.87 -17.42 -6.09
N GLN A 8 13.80 -16.93 -5.27
CA GLN A 8 14.92 -17.72 -4.80
C GLN A 8 14.46 -18.92 -3.94
N PRO A 9 15.04 -20.11 -4.08
CA PRO A 9 14.61 -21.33 -3.37
C PRO A 9 14.69 -21.22 -1.84
N ALA A 10 15.46 -20.30 -1.29
CA ALA A 10 15.54 -20.04 0.15
C ALA A 10 14.25 -19.49 0.76
N LEU A 11 13.44 -18.72 -0.01
CA LEU A 11 12.14 -18.22 0.42
C LEU A 11 11.05 -19.29 0.35
N ILE A 12 11.20 -20.28 -0.54
CA ILE A 12 10.25 -21.39 -0.67
C ILE A 12 10.40 -22.38 0.49
N SER A 13 11.61 -22.52 1.05
CA SER A 13 11.85 -23.40 2.19
C SER A 13 11.22 -22.90 3.49
N ALA A 14 11.06 -21.58 3.65
CA ALA A 14 10.35 -21.01 4.79
C ALA A 14 8.81 -21.16 4.68
N CYS A 15 8.26 -21.25 3.45
CA CYS A 15 6.84 -21.51 3.22
C CYS A 15 6.47 -22.99 3.20
N ALA A 16 7.43 -23.92 3.15
CA ALA A 16 7.18 -25.36 3.03
C ALA A 16 6.91 -26.06 4.37
N TYR A 17 7.04 -25.35 5.49
CA TYR A 17 6.68 -25.87 6.82
C TYR A 17 5.29 -25.40 7.24
N VAL A 18 4.30 -25.66 6.41
CA VAL A 18 2.91 -25.65 6.85
C VAL A 18 2.62 -27.04 7.38
N ASP A 19 2.80 -27.20 8.68
CA ASP A 19 2.33 -28.39 9.38
C ASP A 19 0.81 -28.44 9.26
N SER A 20 0.27 -29.61 8.97
CA SER A 20 -1.16 -29.89 8.73
C SER A 20 -2.07 -29.74 9.98
N GLN A 21 -1.61 -29.10 11.03
CA GLN A 21 -2.27 -29.00 12.34
C GLN A 21 -2.53 -27.55 12.83
N GLY A 22 -2.36 -26.53 12.02
CA GLY A 22 -2.65 -25.17 12.45
C GLY A 22 -1.97 -24.10 11.61
N MET A 23 -2.46 -22.88 11.71
CA MET A 23 -1.83 -21.71 11.08
C MET A 23 -0.47 -21.48 11.75
N ASP A 24 0.60 -21.39 10.94
CA ASP A 24 1.95 -21.09 11.41
C ASP A 24 1.95 -19.81 12.26
N GLU A 25 2.61 -19.86 13.42
CA GLU A 25 2.70 -18.73 14.37
C GLU A 25 3.23 -17.46 13.68
N ILE A 26 4.18 -17.60 12.77
CA ILE A 26 4.71 -16.49 11.95
C ILE A 26 3.62 -15.88 11.09
N THR A 27 2.74 -16.67 10.52
CA THR A 27 1.62 -16.17 9.70
C THR A 27 0.64 -15.36 10.55
N ILE A 28 0.37 -15.79 11.79
CA ILE A 28 -0.49 -15.07 12.73
C ILE A 28 0.14 -13.73 13.09
N LEU A 29 1.42 -13.73 13.50
CA LEU A 29 2.17 -12.52 13.83
C LEU A 29 2.25 -11.55 12.63
N GLN A 30 2.49 -12.07 11.45
CA GLN A 30 2.50 -11.27 10.22
C GLN A 30 1.14 -10.60 9.98
N ALA A 31 0.03 -11.33 10.17
CA ALA A 31 -1.31 -10.77 10.02
C ALA A 31 -1.60 -9.66 11.05
N GLU A 32 -1.12 -9.80 12.28
CA GLU A 32 -1.24 -8.78 13.32
C GLU A 32 -0.44 -7.53 12.97
N VAL A 33 0.80 -7.68 12.54
CA VAL A 33 1.64 -6.56 12.08
C VAL A 33 0.98 -5.84 10.89
N LEU A 34 0.46 -6.57 9.91
CA LEU A 34 -0.25 -5.98 8.77
C LEU A 34 -1.50 -5.20 9.19
N LYS A 35 -2.27 -5.69 10.17
CA LYS A 35 -3.39 -4.94 10.78
C LYS A 35 -2.92 -3.62 11.40
N MET A 36 -1.80 -3.65 12.10
CA MET A 36 -1.25 -2.44 12.70
C MET A 36 -0.71 -1.46 11.66
N LEU A 37 -0.29 -1.93 10.50
CA LEU A 37 0.10 -1.10 9.36
C LEU A 37 -1.09 -0.57 8.54
N ALA A 38 -2.27 -1.17 8.65
CA ALA A 38 -3.46 -0.83 7.88
C ALA A 38 -4.08 0.53 8.28
N SER A 39 -3.28 1.60 8.21
CA SER A 39 -3.68 2.98 8.45
C SER A 39 -2.84 3.91 7.58
N PRO A 40 -3.46 4.77 6.75
CA PRO A 40 -2.72 5.71 5.91
C PRO A 40 -1.76 6.59 6.74
N ARG A 41 -2.20 7.03 7.92
CA ARG A 41 -1.39 7.88 8.79
C ARG A 41 -0.16 7.15 9.35
N ARG A 42 -0.29 5.86 9.70
CA ARG A 42 0.87 5.07 10.13
C ARG A 42 1.87 4.85 9.00
N LEU A 43 1.40 4.57 7.78
CA LEU A 43 2.29 4.47 6.62
C LEU A 43 3.02 5.77 6.34
N GLU A 44 2.36 6.91 6.48
CA GLU A 44 2.97 8.23 6.33
C GLU A 44 4.08 8.48 7.37
N ILE A 45 3.83 8.13 8.64
CA ILE A 45 4.83 8.17 9.71
C ILE A 45 6.06 7.33 9.33
N LEU A 46 5.86 6.09 8.89
CA LEU A 46 6.97 5.20 8.51
C LEU A 46 7.77 5.77 7.33
N HIS A 47 7.14 6.42 6.36
CA HIS A 47 7.85 7.08 5.26
C HIS A 47 8.75 8.23 5.73
N VAL A 48 8.35 8.95 6.77
CA VAL A 48 9.19 9.99 7.36
C VAL A 48 10.34 9.36 8.15
N LEU A 49 10.06 8.34 8.97
CA LEU A 49 11.06 7.61 9.75
C LEU A 49 12.11 6.89 8.89
N ALA A 50 11.75 6.50 7.67
CA ALA A 50 12.69 5.92 6.71
C ALA A 50 13.82 6.86 6.30
N ARG A 51 13.68 8.17 6.54
CA ARG A 51 14.70 9.18 6.27
C ARG A 51 15.69 9.34 7.42
N GLY A 52 15.38 8.79 8.59
CA GLY A 52 16.19 8.83 9.80
C GLY A 52 15.40 9.11 11.06
N PRO A 53 16.07 9.02 12.22
CA PRO A 53 15.46 9.29 13.52
C PRO A 53 14.95 10.73 13.63
N ILE A 54 13.75 10.90 14.21
CA ILE A 54 13.08 12.20 14.34
C ILE A 54 12.31 12.29 15.66
N GLU A 55 12.20 13.49 16.21
CA GLU A 55 11.39 13.78 17.39
C GLU A 55 9.90 13.84 17.05
N VAL A 56 9.06 13.50 18.03
CA VAL A 56 7.60 13.48 17.86
C VAL A 56 7.01 14.82 17.47
N GLY A 57 7.53 15.92 18.03
CA GLY A 57 7.08 17.28 17.69
C GLY A 57 7.37 17.60 16.23
N ARG A 58 8.61 17.35 15.80
CA ARG A 58 9.01 17.59 14.42
C ARG A 58 8.30 16.68 13.43
N LEU A 59 8.06 15.42 13.82
CA LEU A 59 7.28 14.48 13.03
C LEU A 59 5.84 14.98 12.82
N ALA A 60 5.21 15.52 13.87
CA ALA A 60 3.87 16.10 13.81
C ALA A 60 3.79 17.30 12.85
N GLU A 61 4.80 18.18 12.89
CA GLU A 61 4.90 19.31 11.94
C GLU A 61 5.02 18.84 10.49
N VAL A 62 5.91 17.87 10.22
CA VAL A 62 6.16 17.33 8.87
C VAL A 62 4.90 16.70 8.28
N ILE A 63 4.10 16.00 9.10
CA ILE A 63 2.88 15.31 8.67
C ILE A 63 1.66 16.26 8.67
N GLY A 64 1.75 17.41 9.34
CA GLY A 64 0.66 18.39 9.43
C GLY A 64 -0.48 17.97 10.37
N VAL A 65 -0.16 17.30 11.48
CA VAL A 65 -1.13 16.88 12.50
C VAL A 65 -0.64 17.23 13.90
N THR A 66 -1.51 17.08 14.89
CA THR A 66 -1.15 17.38 16.29
C THR A 66 -0.21 16.31 16.87
N GLN A 67 0.70 16.71 17.74
CA GLN A 67 1.62 15.80 18.42
C GLN A 67 0.91 14.66 19.19
N PRO A 68 -0.21 14.88 19.92
CA PRO A 68 -0.96 13.80 20.54
C PRO A 68 -1.44 12.73 19.53
N ASN A 69 -1.88 13.16 18.35
CA ASN A 69 -2.31 12.24 17.28
C ASN A 69 -1.14 11.36 16.80
N VAL A 70 0.02 11.96 16.52
CA VAL A 70 1.23 11.21 16.15
C VAL A 70 1.66 10.27 17.27
N SER A 71 1.62 10.73 18.52
CA SER A 71 1.99 9.89 19.68
C SER A 71 1.14 8.63 19.80
N GLN A 72 -0.17 8.72 19.53
CA GLN A 72 -1.06 7.55 19.50
C GLN A 72 -0.66 6.55 18.42
N HIS A 73 -0.36 7.02 17.21
CA HIS A 73 0.09 6.15 16.13
C HIS A 73 1.47 5.53 16.41
N LEU A 74 2.40 6.30 16.96
CA LEU A 74 3.70 5.79 17.38
C LEU A 74 3.59 4.74 18.49
N ALA A 75 2.67 4.90 19.45
CA ALA A 75 2.42 3.90 20.49
C ALA A 75 2.01 2.55 19.87
N VAL A 76 1.09 2.55 18.90
CA VAL A 76 0.68 1.34 18.19
C VAL A 76 1.85 0.71 17.43
N LEU A 77 2.63 1.49 16.70
CA LEU A 77 3.78 1.00 15.94
C LEU A 77 4.89 0.46 16.84
N ARG A 78 5.07 1.03 18.04
CA ARG A 78 6.01 0.51 19.04
C ARG A 78 5.53 -0.80 19.64
N THR A 79 4.25 -0.94 19.97
CA THR A 79 3.69 -2.21 20.45
C THR A 79 3.86 -3.32 19.42
N ALA A 80 3.81 -2.99 18.14
CA ALA A 80 4.07 -3.92 17.03
C ALA A 80 5.58 -4.20 16.80
N GLY A 81 6.49 -3.55 17.55
CA GLY A 81 7.93 -3.68 17.33
C GLY A 81 8.44 -3.09 16.00
N ILE A 82 7.64 -2.25 15.32
CA ILE A 82 7.99 -1.65 14.02
C ILE A 82 8.83 -0.39 14.22
N VAL A 83 8.58 0.34 15.30
CA VAL A 83 9.24 1.60 15.65
C VAL A 83 9.82 1.51 17.04
N GLU A 84 10.99 2.07 17.22
CA GLU A 84 11.67 2.20 18.51
C GLU A 84 11.81 3.67 18.89
N ALA A 85 11.85 3.91 20.22
CA ALA A 85 12.15 5.21 20.79
C ALA A 85 13.55 5.16 21.41
N GLU A 86 14.42 6.04 20.95
CA GLU A 86 15.78 6.21 21.46
C GLU A 86 15.86 7.53 22.21
N ARG A 87 16.50 7.51 23.39
CA ARG A 87 16.76 8.71 24.18
C ARG A 87 18.12 9.28 23.82
N ASP A 88 18.12 10.53 23.35
CA ASP A 88 19.32 11.32 23.12
C ASP A 88 19.29 12.51 24.09
N GLY A 89 19.90 12.33 25.26
CA GLY A 89 19.87 13.32 26.33
C GLY A 89 18.47 13.57 26.89
N ARG A 90 17.92 14.77 26.66
CA ARG A 90 16.56 15.17 27.07
C ARG A 90 15.50 14.90 26.02
N GLU A 91 15.91 14.57 24.80
CA GLU A 91 15.04 14.36 23.65
C GLU A 91 14.74 12.88 23.45
N VAL A 92 13.54 12.60 22.92
CA VAL A 92 13.13 11.26 22.51
C VAL A 92 12.96 11.26 21.01
N ARG A 93 13.78 10.49 20.32
CA ARG A 93 13.73 10.29 18.88
C ARG A 93 13.13 8.93 18.56
N TYR A 94 12.35 8.91 17.50
CA TYR A 94 11.74 7.68 16.99
C TYR A 94 12.46 7.27 15.71
N ARG A 95 12.67 5.96 15.56
CA ARG A 95 13.28 5.36 14.36
C ARG A 95 12.59 4.06 13.98
N LEU A 96 12.80 3.59 12.78
CA LEU A 96 12.40 2.23 12.40
C LEU A 96 13.23 1.22 13.21
N ALA A 97 12.57 0.16 13.71
CA ALA A 97 13.26 -0.95 14.34
C ALA A 97 14.05 -1.76 13.30
N ASP A 98 13.45 -1.96 12.12
CA ASP A 98 14.05 -2.64 10.99
C ASP A 98 13.70 -1.89 9.69
N PRO A 99 14.69 -1.43 8.89
CA PRO A 99 14.46 -0.75 7.63
C PRO A 99 13.76 -1.61 6.57
N ASP A 100 13.83 -2.94 6.66
CA ASP A 100 13.20 -3.86 5.70
C ASP A 100 11.67 -3.79 5.72
N VAL A 101 11.08 -3.26 6.78
CA VAL A 101 9.65 -2.90 6.82
C VAL A 101 9.28 -1.99 5.65
N MET A 102 10.14 -1.01 5.33
CA MET A 102 9.89 -0.09 4.21
C MET A 102 10.10 -0.75 2.85
N THR A 103 11.02 -1.69 2.76
CA THR A 103 11.21 -2.52 1.56
C THR A 103 9.94 -3.33 1.27
N ALA A 104 9.35 -3.97 2.27
CA ALA A 104 8.09 -4.72 2.13
C ALA A 104 6.92 -3.80 1.73
N CYS A 105 6.79 -2.61 2.34
CA CYS A 105 5.80 -1.61 1.97
C CYS A 105 5.98 -1.12 0.52
N GLY A 106 7.22 -0.94 0.07
CA GLY A 106 7.56 -0.55 -1.29
C GLY A 106 7.16 -1.59 -2.34
N ILE A 107 7.38 -2.87 -2.05
CA ILE A 107 6.97 -3.99 -2.91
C ILE A 107 5.44 -4.01 -3.04
N MET A 108 4.71 -3.90 -1.93
CA MET A 108 3.24 -3.84 -1.93
C MET A 108 2.74 -2.64 -2.73
N ARG A 109 3.32 -1.46 -2.54
CA ARG A 109 2.99 -0.26 -3.30
C ARG A 109 3.17 -0.49 -4.81
N GLY A 110 4.28 -1.07 -5.23
CA GLY A 110 4.52 -1.41 -6.63
C GLY A 110 3.47 -2.36 -7.23
N VAL A 111 2.97 -3.32 -6.45
CA VAL A 111 1.86 -4.19 -6.86
C VAL A 111 0.59 -3.38 -7.11
N LEU A 112 0.24 -2.48 -6.19
CA LEU A 112 -0.95 -1.63 -6.29
C LEU A 112 -0.88 -0.66 -7.47
N GLU A 113 0.27 -0.04 -7.70
CA GLU A 113 0.50 0.86 -8.84
C GLU A 113 0.35 0.14 -10.18
N ARG A 114 0.87 -1.08 -10.31
CA ARG A 114 0.67 -1.91 -11.50
C ARG A 114 -0.80 -2.25 -11.72
N ARG A 115 -1.53 -2.55 -10.65
CA ARG A 115 -2.98 -2.82 -10.71
C ARG A 115 -3.75 -1.59 -11.17
N LEU A 116 -3.46 -0.42 -10.64
CA LEU A 116 -4.11 0.83 -11.01
C LEU A 116 -3.86 1.19 -12.49
N ARG A 117 -2.64 1.01 -12.97
CA ARG A 117 -2.31 1.22 -14.40
C ARG A 117 -3.14 0.31 -15.29
N ARG A 118 -3.22 -0.98 -15.01
CA ARG A 118 -4.06 -1.93 -15.79
C ARG A 118 -5.52 -1.51 -15.82
N LEU A 119 -6.09 -1.03 -14.70
CA LEU A 119 -7.47 -0.55 -14.66
C LEU A 119 -7.67 0.71 -15.51
N ALA A 120 -6.73 1.64 -15.50
CA ALA A 120 -6.75 2.84 -16.34
C ALA A 120 -6.69 2.48 -17.83
N ASP A 121 -5.82 1.56 -18.23
CA ASP A 121 -5.70 1.08 -19.60
C ASP A 121 -7.01 0.46 -20.11
N LEU A 122 -7.65 -0.37 -19.26
CA LEU A 122 -8.95 -0.97 -19.60
C LEU A 122 -10.06 0.07 -19.74
N SER A 123 -10.09 1.08 -18.88
CA SER A 123 -11.04 2.20 -18.97
C SER A 123 -10.86 3.00 -20.26
N THR A 124 -9.64 3.28 -20.65
CA THR A 124 -9.32 3.99 -21.89
C THR A 124 -9.73 3.18 -23.11
N ALA A 125 -9.45 1.88 -23.14
CA ALA A 125 -9.85 0.99 -24.22
C ALA A 125 -11.38 0.89 -24.37
N ALA A 126 -12.12 0.85 -23.27
CA ALA A 126 -13.59 0.83 -23.28
C ALA A 126 -14.17 2.13 -23.86
N ASN A 127 -13.61 3.29 -23.51
CA ASN A 127 -14.06 4.59 -24.01
C ASN A 127 -13.82 4.72 -25.53
N VAL A 128 -12.64 4.30 -26.02
CA VAL A 128 -12.32 4.30 -27.46
C VAL A 128 -13.31 3.43 -28.26
N THR A 129 -13.68 2.27 -27.70
CA THR A 129 -14.65 1.37 -28.37
C THR A 129 -16.05 1.99 -28.45
N THR A 130 -16.49 2.69 -27.42
CA THR A 130 -17.79 3.35 -27.34
C THR A 130 -17.86 4.52 -28.31
N GLU A 131 -16.81 5.33 -28.43
CA GLU A 131 -16.73 6.46 -29.35
C GLU A 131 -16.69 6.01 -30.80
N SER A 132 -15.94 4.94 -31.12
CA SER A 132 -15.90 4.33 -32.44
C SER A 132 -17.24 3.73 -32.88
N ALA A 133 -18.05 3.24 -31.95
CA ALA A 133 -19.40 2.73 -32.24
C ALA A 133 -20.40 3.86 -32.50
N ALA A 134 -20.27 5.00 -31.80
CA ALA A 134 -21.13 6.17 -31.98
C ALA A 134 -20.96 6.82 -33.40
N ILE A 135 -19.74 6.80 -33.96
CA ILE A 135 -19.44 7.38 -35.29
C ILE A 135 -20.02 6.54 -36.41
N ARG A 136 -20.39 5.28 -36.21
CA ARG A 136 -20.95 4.37 -37.22
C ARG A 136 -22.47 4.41 -37.37
N GLN A 137 -23.20 5.24 -36.61
CA GLN A 137 -24.64 5.37 -36.84
C GLN A 137 -24.91 6.22 -38.08
N PRO A 138 -25.57 5.69 -39.10
CA PRO A 138 -25.99 6.51 -40.27
C PRO A 138 -27.03 7.52 -39.82
N ALA A 139 -26.90 8.76 -40.34
CA ALA A 139 -27.85 9.82 -40.08
C ALA A 139 -29.29 9.38 -40.37
N PRO A 140 -30.30 9.77 -39.57
CA PRO A 140 -31.68 9.42 -39.85
C PRO A 140 -32.09 10.07 -41.20
N THR A 141 -32.48 9.23 -42.14
CA THR A 141 -33.01 9.65 -43.45
C THR A 141 -34.29 10.45 -43.20
N SER A 142 -34.23 11.76 -43.42
CA SER A 142 -35.42 12.63 -43.43
C SER A 142 -36.37 12.15 -44.52
N ALA A 143 -37.48 11.52 -44.13
CA ALA A 143 -38.58 11.22 -45.02
C ALA A 143 -39.23 12.53 -45.46
N MET A 144 -39.04 12.87 -46.73
CA MET A 144 -39.78 13.93 -47.43
C MET A 144 -41.25 13.54 -47.47
N THR A 145 -42.11 14.31 -46.82
CA THR A 145 -43.56 14.25 -46.94
C THR A 145 -43.95 14.89 -48.27
N PRO A 146 -44.68 14.24 -49.17
CA PRO A 146 -45.19 14.92 -50.36
C PRO A 146 -46.45 15.71 -49.98
N THR A 147 -46.41 17.03 -50.24
CA THR A 147 -47.55 17.93 -50.16
C THR A 147 -48.49 17.67 -51.37
N ARG A 148 -49.76 17.53 -51.06
CA ARG A 148 -50.85 17.61 -52.04
C ARG A 148 -51.74 18.80 -51.63
#